data_95fd347dfdc6a70620f3a297b7ce5778
#
_entry.id   95fd347dfdc6a70620f3a297b7ce5778
#
_cell.length_a   1.000
_cell.length_b   1.000
_cell.length_c   1.000
_cell.angle_alpha   90.00
_cell.angle_beta   90.00
_cell.angle_gamma   90.00
#
_symmetry.space_group_name_H-M   'P 1'
#
loop_
_entity.id
_entity.type
_entity.pdbx_description
1 polymer ?
#
loop_
_entity_poly.entity_id
_entity_poly.type
_entity_poly.pdbx_seq_one_letter_code
_entity_poly.pdbx_strand_id
1 'polypeptide(L)'
;VTGALGSEKFTKDAVAALKARVLLYRGKWAEAYAAATSIIGSRYSLVSSSSDLEKVWKDDDTAESIVQLYAKYDVGNTAELPSANDIYLGYQREWNYRMRRFDVRYLPRAVPTQDFVDLYNNSDYRKSIYIKKLFANYGSATFNDLYLVNKYPDNPLLKQTENGYSTYMHRPKVFRIAEIYLIAAEAAYKNGDQTNAKTYLDRLRTARGIGSVTYTDLWAEIQNERNRELAFEGFRMADIKRWNLGVVRGTPQNLNAIVSDPADQYHQLNIPAGNYKMVWPLPPSDILYEQGKANWQQNPGW
;
A
#
# COMPACT_ATOMS: atom_id res chain seq x y z
N VAL A 1 -19.03 -14.31 16.23
CA VAL A 1 -19.55 -12.95 16.43
C VAL A 1 -19.39 -12.22 15.11
N THR A 2 -20.47 -11.69 14.58
CA THR A 2 -20.46 -10.74 13.46
C THR A 2 -20.02 -9.39 14.03
N GLY A 3 -18.92 -8.84 13.53
CA GLY A 3 -18.39 -7.55 13.98
C GLY A 3 -19.05 -6.36 13.28
N ALA A 4 -18.86 -5.17 13.80
CA ALA A 4 -19.14 -3.92 13.11
C ALA A 4 -18.12 -3.72 11.96
N LEU A 5 -18.39 -2.78 11.05
CA LEU A 5 -17.41 -2.31 10.08
C LEU A 5 -16.16 -1.82 10.82
N GLY A 6 -14.97 -2.12 10.29
CA GLY A 6 -13.70 -1.74 10.91
C GLY A 6 -13.48 -2.33 12.30
N SER A 7 -14.01 -3.52 12.57
CA SER A 7 -13.84 -4.17 13.87
C SER A 7 -12.36 -4.28 14.24
N GLU A 8 -12.04 -3.94 15.47
CA GLU A 8 -10.71 -4.14 16.07
C GLU A 8 -10.48 -5.60 16.47
N LYS A 9 -11.55 -6.39 16.50
CA LYS A 9 -11.52 -7.79 16.89
C LYS A 9 -11.60 -8.70 15.67
N PHE A 10 -10.98 -9.86 15.77
CA PHE A 10 -11.06 -10.88 14.74
C PHE A 10 -12.46 -11.52 14.74
N THR A 11 -13.24 -11.19 13.75
CA THR A 11 -14.62 -11.64 13.55
C THR A 11 -14.68 -12.82 12.58
N LYS A 12 -15.88 -13.41 12.37
CA LYS A 12 -16.06 -14.42 11.31
C LYS A 12 -15.70 -13.90 9.93
N ASP A 13 -16.01 -12.63 9.65
CA ASP A 13 -15.67 -11.99 8.36
C ASP A 13 -14.16 -11.77 8.22
N ALA A 14 -13.47 -11.44 9.31
CA ALA A 14 -12.02 -11.36 9.34
C ALA A 14 -11.35 -12.72 9.06
N VAL A 15 -11.90 -13.80 9.63
CA VAL A 15 -11.44 -15.17 9.35
C VAL A 15 -11.67 -15.53 7.87
N ALA A 16 -12.81 -15.18 7.30
CA ALA A 16 -13.09 -15.40 5.89
C ALA A 16 -12.17 -14.59 4.97
N ALA A 17 -11.88 -13.32 5.32
CA ALA A 17 -10.94 -12.47 4.60
C ALA A 17 -9.50 -13.04 4.65
N LEU A 18 -9.05 -13.46 5.83
CA LEU A 18 -7.75 -14.12 6.00
C LEU A 18 -7.69 -15.42 5.17
N LYS A 19 -8.74 -16.23 5.24
CA LYS A 19 -8.84 -17.47 4.46
C LYS A 19 -8.74 -17.19 2.96
N ALA A 20 -9.45 -16.19 2.45
CA ALA A 20 -9.38 -15.80 1.05
C ALA A 20 -7.97 -15.42 0.62
N ARG A 21 -7.28 -14.58 1.41
CA ARG A 21 -5.88 -14.16 1.16
C ARG A 21 -4.92 -15.35 1.19
N VAL A 22 -5.00 -16.21 2.20
CA VAL A 22 -4.12 -17.39 2.33
C VAL A 22 -4.34 -18.37 1.17
N LEU A 23 -5.58 -18.65 0.81
CA LEU A 23 -5.91 -19.55 -0.30
C LEU A 23 -5.44 -18.99 -1.65
N LEU A 24 -5.57 -17.68 -1.88
CA LEU A 24 -5.02 -17.00 -3.05
C LEU A 24 -3.49 -17.21 -3.13
N TYR A 25 -2.78 -16.98 -2.04
CA TYR A 25 -1.31 -17.13 -1.98
C TYR A 25 -0.86 -18.58 -2.16
N ARG A 26 -1.69 -19.53 -1.79
CA ARG A 26 -1.45 -20.97 -2.01
C ARG A 26 -1.86 -21.47 -3.38
N GLY A 27 -2.41 -20.63 -4.26
CA GLY A 27 -2.90 -21.02 -5.59
C GLY A 27 -4.17 -21.89 -5.55
N LYS A 28 -4.93 -21.86 -4.45
CA LYS A 28 -6.18 -22.57 -4.27
C LYS A 28 -7.35 -21.73 -4.81
N TRP A 29 -7.39 -21.58 -6.13
CA TRP A 29 -8.21 -20.58 -6.81
C TRP A 29 -9.70 -20.70 -6.55
N ALA A 30 -10.28 -21.90 -6.71
CA ALA A 30 -11.71 -22.12 -6.48
C ALA A 30 -12.10 -21.84 -5.02
N GLU A 31 -11.27 -22.27 -4.06
CA GLU A 31 -11.51 -22.05 -2.64
C GLU A 31 -11.33 -20.56 -2.27
N ALA A 32 -10.32 -19.89 -2.85
CA ALA A 32 -10.09 -18.45 -2.66
C ALA A 32 -11.26 -17.64 -3.18
N TYR A 33 -11.76 -17.97 -4.37
CA TYR A 33 -12.95 -17.36 -4.96
C TYR A 33 -14.18 -17.51 -4.06
N ALA A 34 -14.47 -18.74 -3.62
CA ALA A 34 -15.60 -19.01 -2.72
C ALA A 34 -15.49 -18.23 -1.39
N ALA A 35 -14.30 -18.18 -0.80
CA ALA A 35 -14.07 -17.44 0.43
C ALA A 35 -14.26 -15.93 0.22
N ALA A 36 -13.73 -15.36 -0.87
CA ALA A 36 -13.88 -13.95 -1.18
C ALA A 36 -15.34 -13.56 -1.46
N THR A 37 -16.03 -14.34 -2.28
CA THR A 37 -17.43 -14.07 -2.65
C THR A 37 -18.40 -14.22 -1.47
N SER A 38 -18.08 -15.00 -0.46
CA SER A 38 -18.89 -15.10 0.77
C SER A 38 -18.95 -13.79 1.56
N ILE A 39 -18.00 -12.87 1.34
CA ILE A 39 -17.94 -11.55 2.01
C ILE A 39 -18.53 -10.48 1.11
N ILE A 40 -18.32 -10.57 -0.20
CA ILE A 40 -18.83 -9.60 -1.18
C ILE A 40 -20.37 -9.66 -1.20
N GLY A 41 -21.00 -8.48 -1.09
CA GLY A 41 -22.45 -8.38 -1.04
C GLY A 41 -23.06 -8.59 0.35
N SER A 42 -22.24 -8.82 1.38
CA SER A 42 -22.66 -8.80 2.77
C SER A 42 -22.84 -7.34 3.27
N ARG A 43 -22.36 -7.02 4.45
CA ARG A 43 -22.40 -5.65 5.02
C ARG A 43 -21.33 -4.71 4.45
N TYR A 44 -20.33 -5.24 3.74
CA TYR A 44 -19.20 -4.48 3.22
C TYR A 44 -19.45 -4.06 1.79
N SER A 45 -19.29 -2.78 1.50
CA SER A 45 -19.42 -2.22 0.16
C SER A 45 -18.22 -1.32 -0.17
N LEU A 46 -17.92 -1.20 -1.45
CA LEU A 46 -16.96 -0.22 -1.93
C LEU A 46 -17.55 1.17 -1.82
N VAL A 47 -16.78 2.13 -1.34
CA VAL A 47 -17.14 3.54 -1.47
C VAL A 47 -16.99 3.95 -2.94
N SER A 48 -17.92 4.75 -3.44
CA SER A 48 -18.04 5.08 -4.86
C SER A 48 -17.93 6.56 -5.17
N SER A 49 -17.52 7.37 -4.19
CA SER A 49 -17.21 8.77 -4.38
C SER A 49 -15.78 9.10 -3.97
N SER A 50 -15.21 10.12 -4.59
CA SER A 50 -13.87 10.63 -4.21
C SER A 50 -13.82 11.08 -2.76
N SER A 51 -14.87 11.79 -2.30
CA SER A 51 -14.94 12.29 -0.93
C SER A 51 -14.99 11.19 0.13
N ASP A 52 -15.71 10.10 -0.14
CA ASP A 52 -15.78 8.99 0.81
C ASP A 52 -14.50 8.17 0.79
N LEU A 53 -13.86 8.01 -0.37
CA LEU A 53 -12.55 7.37 -0.44
C LEU A 53 -11.47 8.20 0.30
N GLU A 54 -11.55 9.53 0.23
CA GLU A 54 -10.66 10.40 1.02
C GLU A 54 -10.85 10.17 2.52
N LYS A 55 -12.08 10.09 3.02
CA LYS A 55 -12.37 9.83 4.45
C LYS A 55 -11.81 8.48 4.92
N VAL A 56 -11.87 7.44 4.08
CA VAL A 56 -11.28 6.13 4.41
C VAL A 56 -9.81 6.26 4.80
N TRP A 57 -9.05 7.15 4.16
CA TRP A 57 -7.62 7.31 4.40
C TRP A 57 -7.28 8.45 5.35
N LYS A 58 -8.00 9.56 5.28
CA LYS A 58 -7.72 10.75 6.07
C LYS A 58 -8.30 10.69 7.47
N ASP A 59 -9.54 10.21 7.58
CA ASP A 59 -10.29 10.19 8.84
C ASP A 59 -10.34 8.78 9.44
N ASP A 60 -9.66 7.81 8.82
CA ASP A 60 -9.74 6.39 9.16
C ASP A 60 -11.18 5.85 9.19
N ASP A 61 -12.03 6.36 8.29
CA ASP A 61 -13.40 5.87 8.13
C ASP A 61 -13.40 4.36 7.86
N THR A 62 -14.36 3.68 8.47
CA THR A 62 -14.43 2.22 8.46
C THR A 62 -15.26 1.63 7.33
N ALA A 63 -15.76 2.45 6.40
CA ALA A 63 -16.71 2.04 5.36
C ALA A 63 -16.27 0.83 4.53
N GLU A 64 -14.98 0.74 4.20
CA GLU A 64 -14.39 -0.40 3.48
C GLU A 64 -13.64 -1.39 4.39
N SER A 65 -13.55 -1.14 5.68
CA SER A 65 -12.68 -1.90 6.58
C SER A 65 -13.41 -3.10 7.18
N ILE A 66 -12.87 -4.29 6.98
CA ILE A 66 -13.30 -5.53 7.65
C ILE A 66 -12.62 -5.62 9.02
N VAL A 67 -11.33 -5.32 9.07
CA VAL A 67 -10.55 -5.18 10.31
C VAL A 67 -9.68 -3.95 10.22
N GLN A 68 -9.77 -3.10 11.23
CA GLN A 68 -8.92 -1.92 11.38
C GLN A 68 -8.42 -1.85 12.82
N LEU A 69 -7.11 -1.78 13.01
CA LEU A 69 -6.53 -1.74 14.34
C LEU A 69 -6.85 -0.40 15.01
N TYR A 70 -7.11 -0.45 16.31
CA TYR A 70 -7.34 0.76 17.07
C TYR A 70 -6.04 1.53 17.26
N ALA A 71 -6.11 2.82 17.06
CA ALA A 71 -5.10 3.77 17.45
C ALA A 71 -5.78 5.03 17.98
N LYS A 72 -5.26 5.57 19.06
CA LYS A 72 -5.72 6.83 19.67
C LYS A 72 -4.48 7.60 20.10
N TYR A 73 -4.46 8.89 19.82
CA TYR A 73 -3.48 9.76 20.44
C TYR A 73 -3.87 9.98 21.91
N ASP A 74 -2.95 9.76 22.81
CA ASP A 74 -3.13 9.98 24.25
C ASP A 74 -1.97 10.84 24.76
N VAL A 75 -2.32 11.99 25.34
CA VAL A 75 -1.38 12.92 25.96
C VAL A 75 -0.78 12.24 27.19
N GLY A 76 0.42 11.85 27.18
CA GLY A 76 1.09 11.13 28.27
C GLY A 76 1.40 9.67 27.96
N ASN A 77 0.89 9.14 26.85
CA ASN A 77 1.33 7.87 26.31
C ASN A 77 2.43 8.12 25.28
N THR A 78 3.66 7.76 25.60
CA THR A 78 4.81 7.88 24.71
C THR A 78 4.89 6.75 23.67
N ALA A 79 3.93 5.83 23.66
CA ALA A 79 3.89 4.77 22.66
C ALA A 79 3.66 5.39 21.27
N GLU A 80 4.55 5.07 20.36
CA GLU A 80 4.45 5.52 18.97
C GLU A 80 3.24 4.88 18.29
N LEU A 81 2.39 5.70 17.71
CA LEU A 81 1.32 5.24 16.84
C LEU A 81 1.87 4.94 15.45
N PRO A 82 1.24 4.03 14.69
CA PRO A 82 1.65 3.76 13.31
C PRO A 82 1.65 5.04 12.47
N SER A 83 2.82 5.35 11.90
CA SER A 83 2.98 6.49 10.99
C SER A 83 3.75 6.04 9.75
N ALA A 84 3.32 6.50 8.60
CA ALA A 84 4.01 6.28 7.34
C ALA A 84 4.90 7.48 6.93
N ASN A 85 4.99 8.49 7.80
CA ASN A 85 5.69 9.73 7.52
C ASN A 85 7.14 9.52 7.12
N ASP A 86 7.90 8.76 7.88
CA ASP A 86 9.35 8.62 7.70
C ASP A 86 9.75 8.01 6.35
N ILE A 87 8.89 7.17 5.78
CA ILE A 87 9.15 6.53 4.48
C ILE A 87 8.64 7.40 3.34
N TYR A 88 7.41 7.90 3.45
CA TYR A 88 6.66 8.41 2.30
C TYR A 88 6.69 9.93 2.17
N LEU A 89 6.72 10.67 3.26
CA LEU A 89 6.72 12.12 3.21
C LEU A 89 8.00 12.72 3.81
N GLY A 90 8.54 12.14 4.87
CA GLY A 90 9.64 12.74 5.61
C GLY A 90 9.29 14.16 6.06
N TYR A 91 8.02 14.38 6.46
CA TYR A 91 7.55 15.67 6.88
C TYR A 91 8.30 16.12 8.12
N GLN A 92 8.88 17.30 8.05
CA GLN A 92 9.57 17.98 9.13
C GLN A 92 9.06 19.41 9.24
N ARG A 93 9.06 19.93 10.45
CA ARG A 93 8.67 21.29 10.75
C ARG A 93 9.77 21.94 11.60
N GLU A 94 10.42 22.95 11.05
CA GLU A 94 11.53 23.65 11.69
C GLU A 94 11.12 25.09 11.98
N TRP A 95 11.47 25.59 13.20
CA TRP A 95 11.25 26.98 13.51
C TRP A 95 12.29 27.87 12.83
N ASN A 96 11.83 28.76 11.96
CA ASN A 96 12.67 29.75 11.30
C ASN A 96 12.70 31.03 12.16
N TYR A 97 13.78 31.22 12.91
CA TYR A 97 13.94 32.37 13.81
C TYR A 97 13.96 33.71 13.06
N ARG A 98 14.48 33.74 11.83
CA ARG A 98 14.55 34.96 11.02
C ARG A 98 13.17 35.39 10.54
N MET A 99 12.35 34.44 10.12
CA MET A 99 11.00 34.68 9.57
C MET A 99 9.91 34.59 10.64
N ARG A 100 10.25 34.21 11.85
CA ARG A 100 9.32 33.99 12.98
C ARG A 100 8.13 33.13 12.63
N ARG A 101 8.39 32.06 11.87
CA ARG A 101 7.37 31.08 11.46
C ARG A 101 7.97 29.69 11.43
N PHE A 102 7.08 28.69 11.33
CA PHE A 102 7.52 27.34 11.01
C PHE A 102 7.64 27.16 9.51
N ASP A 103 8.79 26.70 9.07
CA ASP A 103 8.99 26.20 7.71
C ASP A 103 8.73 24.69 7.67
N VAL A 104 8.11 24.24 6.58
CA VAL A 104 7.82 22.83 6.34
C VAL A 104 8.81 22.30 5.32
N ARG A 105 9.30 21.08 5.56
CA ARG A 105 10.17 20.34 4.65
C ARG A 105 9.60 18.95 4.43
N TYR A 106 9.83 18.40 3.24
CA TYR A 106 9.53 17.02 2.92
C TYR A 106 10.80 16.32 2.45
N LEU A 107 11.20 15.27 3.15
CA LEU A 107 12.38 14.45 2.85
C LEU A 107 12.00 12.97 2.71
N PRO A 108 11.19 12.61 1.70
CA PRO A 108 10.74 11.23 1.54
C PRO A 108 11.94 10.31 1.26
N ARG A 109 11.93 9.11 1.86
CA ARG A 109 12.91 8.06 1.56
C ARG A 109 12.53 7.25 0.32
N ALA A 110 11.27 7.29 -0.06
CA ALA A 110 10.75 6.61 -1.24
C ALA A 110 9.81 7.53 -2.00
N VAL A 111 10.06 7.68 -3.29
CA VAL A 111 9.24 8.47 -4.22
C VAL A 111 8.67 7.53 -5.28
N PRO A 112 7.37 7.61 -5.59
CA PRO A 112 6.78 6.82 -6.68
C PRO A 112 7.52 7.08 -8.00
N THR A 113 7.67 6.05 -8.82
CA THR A 113 8.21 6.21 -10.18
C THR A 113 7.17 6.88 -11.08
N GLN A 114 7.62 7.48 -12.19
CA GLN A 114 6.71 8.07 -13.16
C GLN A 114 5.75 7.03 -13.74
N ASP A 115 6.26 5.83 -14.07
CA ASP A 115 5.43 4.73 -14.58
C ASP A 115 4.32 4.34 -13.60
N PHE A 116 4.59 4.41 -12.28
CA PHE A 116 3.55 4.17 -11.28
C PHE A 116 2.51 5.30 -11.25
N VAL A 117 2.95 6.56 -11.35
CA VAL A 117 2.04 7.72 -11.41
C VAL A 117 1.12 7.62 -12.63
N ASP A 118 1.66 7.17 -13.76
CA ASP A 118 0.95 7.05 -15.04
C ASP A 118 -0.07 5.90 -15.07
N LEU A 119 -0.03 4.99 -14.08
CA LEU A 119 -1.09 4.01 -13.89
C LEU A 119 -2.45 4.65 -13.54
N TYR A 120 -2.46 5.86 -13.01
CA TYR A 120 -3.68 6.58 -12.65
C TYR A 120 -4.04 7.60 -13.73
N ASN A 121 -5.17 7.40 -14.40
CA ASN A 121 -5.72 8.44 -15.27
C ASN A 121 -6.35 9.60 -14.46
N ASN A 122 -6.77 10.63 -15.12
CA ASN A 122 -7.27 11.84 -14.43
C ASN A 122 -8.67 11.67 -13.80
N SER A 123 -9.44 10.65 -14.20
CA SER A 123 -10.74 10.34 -13.59
C SER A 123 -10.63 9.42 -12.39
N ASP A 124 -9.45 8.80 -12.17
CA ASP A 124 -9.22 7.91 -11.04
C ASP A 124 -9.14 8.71 -9.74
N TYR A 125 -10.07 8.50 -8.84
CA TYR A 125 -10.14 9.18 -7.54
C TYR A 125 -8.87 8.99 -6.71
N ARG A 126 -8.20 7.85 -6.87
CA ARG A 126 -6.97 7.52 -6.14
C ARG A 126 -5.79 8.40 -6.49
N LYS A 127 -5.77 8.96 -7.71
CA LYS A 127 -4.66 9.82 -8.15
C LYS A 127 -4.43 11.00 -7.23
N SER A 128 -5.50 11.66 -6.79
CA SER A 128 -5.41 12.81 -5.88
C SER A 128 -5.35 12.43 -4.40
N ILE A 129 -5.77 11.20 -4.05
CA ILE A 129 -5.86 10.73 -2.68
C ILE A 129 -4.60 9.94 -2.29
N TYR A 130 -4.12 9.02 -3.15
CA TYR A 130 -2.99 8.15 -2.85
C TYR A 130 -1.64 8.82 -3.12
N ILE A 131 -1.59 9.73 -4.09
CA ILE A 131 -0.40 10.50 -4.44
C ILE A 131 -0.79 11.97 -4.60
N LYS A 132 0.14 12.87 -4.26
CA LYS A 132 -0.11 14.31 -4.32
C LYS A 132 1.14 15.03 -4.79
N LYS A 133 0.98 16.01 -5.67
CA LYS A 133 2.06 16.90 -6.06
C LYS A 133 2.48 17.77 -4.87
N LEU A 134 3.72 17.63 -4.47
CA LEU A 134 4.36 18.37 -3.40
C LEU A 134 5.79 18.72 -3.82
N PHE A 135 6.47 19.48 -2.99
CA PHE A 135 7.92 19.66 -3.13
C PHE A 135 8.67 18.65 -2.25
N ALA A 136 9.91 18.35 -2.59
CA ALA A 136 10.82 17.57 -1.75
C ALA A 136 12.14 18.30 -1.59
N ASN A 137 12.76 18.14 -0.43
CA ASN A 137 14.02 18.79 -0.09
C ASN A 137 15.12 17.72 0.06
N TYR A 138 16.20 17.85 -0.71
CA TYR A 138 17.37 17.00 -0.58
C TYR A 138 18.62 17.88 -0.50
N GLY A 139 19.29 17.86 0.65
CA GLY A 139 20.37 18.81 0.93
C GLY A 139 19.87 20.26 0.88
N SER A 140 20.51 21.09 0.05
CA SER A 140 20.10 22.48 -0.21
C SER A 140 19.11 22.64 -1.36
N ALA A 141 18.82 21.57 -2.11
CA ALA A 141 17.95 21.63 -3.27
C ALA A 141 16.48 21.40 -2.89
N THR A 142 15.60 22.09 -3.60
CA THR A 142 14.14 21.88 -3.56
C THR A 142 13.66 21.45 -4.94
N PHE A 143 12.99 20.33 -4.98
CA PHE A 143 12.38 19.75 -6.19
C PHE A 143 10.87 19.91 -6.09
N ASN A 144 10.32 20.73 -6.97
CA ASN A 144 8.91 21.00 -7.04
C ASN A 144 8.18 19.97 -7.91
N ASP A 145 6.87 19.89 -7.77
CA ASP A 145 5.98 19.11 -8.63
C ASP A 145 6.22 17.60 -8.64
N LEU A 146 6.80 17.04 -7.58
CA LEU A 146 6.92 15.61 -7.40
C LEU A 146 5.63 15.03 -6.82
N TYR A 147 5.16 13.91 -7.36
CA TYR A 147 4.13 13.12 -6.71
C TYR A 147 4.73 12.35 -5.56
N LEU A 148 4.37 12.72 -4.35
CA LEU A 148 4.69 12.00 -3.13
C LEU A 148 3.51 11.15 -2.68
N VAL A 149 3.77 10.14 -1.85
CA VAL A 149 2.71 9.28 -1.31
C VAL A 149 1.87 10.08 -0.32
N ASN A 150 0.57 10.14 -0.57
CA ASN A 150 -0.41 10.85 0.26
C ASN A 150 -1.53 9.93 0.78
N LYS A 151 -1.39 8.62 0.60
CA LYS A 151 -2.39 7.64 1.04
C LYS A 151 -2.62 7.65 2.55
N TYR A 152 -1.62 8.09 3.30
CA TYR A 152 -1.66 8.22 4.76
C TYR A 152 -1.49 9.70 5.13
N PRO A 153 -2.51 10.54 4.84
CA PRO A 153 -2.43 11.96 5.15
C PRO A 153 -2.56 12.19 6.67
N ASP A 154 -2.35 13.42 7.09
CA ASP A 154 -2.48 13.80 8.48
C ASP A 154 -3.92 13.61 8.98
N ASN A 155 -4.11 12.68 9.92
CA ASN A 155 -5.42 12.34 10.45
C ASN A 155 -5.79 13.30 11.60
N PRO A 156 -6.86 14.08 11.46
CA PRO A 156 -7.27 15.05 12.48
C PRO A 156 -7.65 14.41 13.81
N LEU A 157 -8.07 13.14 13.82
CA LEU A 157 -8.45 12.40 15.04
C LEU A 157 -7.23 11.85 15.80
N LEU A 158 -6.06 11.78 15.16
CA LEU A 158 -4.82 11.29 15.74
C LEU A 158 -3.77 12.39 15.88
N LYS A 159 -4.17 13.64 15.71
CA LYS A 159 -3.31 14.81 15.88
C LYS A 159 -2.93 15.05 17.32
N GLN A 160 -1.69 15.51 17.50
CA GLN A 160 -1.27 16.11 18.75
C GLN A 160 -1.92 17.49 18.91
N THR A 161 -3.00 17.57 19.68
CA THR A 161 -3.83 18.78 19.80
C THR A 161 -3.13 19.94 20.49
N GLU A 162 -2.18 19.65 21.39
CA GLU A 162 -1.51 20.68 22.20
C GLU A 162 -0.57 21.60 21.41
N ASN A 163 0.02 21.09 20.34
CA ASN A 163 1.01 21.84 19.54
C ASN A 163 0.61 21.99 18.06
N GLY A 164 -0.51 21.43 17.63
CA GLY A 164 -0.98 21.47 16.24
C GLY A 164 -0.04 20.77 15.23
N TYR A 165 0.83 19.86 15.71
CA TYR A 165 1.76 19.14 14.84
C TYR A 165 1.05 18.05 14.08
N SER A 166 1.36 17.97 12.78
CA SER A 166 0.99 16.86 11.93
C SER A 166 1.85 15.65 12.26
N THR A 167 1.22 14.55 12.63
CA THR A 167 1.91 13.31 13.01
C THR A 167 1.87 12.26 11.92
N TYR A 168 0.96 12.39 10.96
CA TYR A 168 0.71 11.41 9.89
C TYR A 168 0.46 9.99 10.43
N MET A 169 -0.06 9.90 11.64
CA MET A 169 -0.49 8.66 12.25
C MET A 169 -1.79 8.19 11.63
N HIS A 170 -1.99 6.88 11.57
CA HIS A 170 -3.19 6.27 10.99
C HIS A 170 -3.52 4.95 11.69
N ARG A 171 -4.75 4.50 11.51
CA ARG A 171 -5.21 3.19 11.96
C ARG A 171 -4.94 2.15 10.88
N PRO A 172 -4.06 1.15 11.13
CA PRO A 172 -3.76 0.14 10.13
C PRO A 172 -5.00 -0.66 9.72
N LYS A 173 -5.26 -0.71 8.42
CA LYS A 173 -6.34 -1.49 7.81
C LYS A 173 -5.82 -2.88 7.44
N VAL A 174 -6.16 -3.89 8.24
CA VAL A 174 -5.65 -5.25 8.07
C VAL A 174 -6.33 -5.96 6.90
N PHE A 175 -7.65 -5.78 6.79
CA PHE A 175 -8.46 -6.28 5.68
C PHE A 175 -9.45 -5.22 5.22
N ARG A 176 -9.47 -4.97 3.91
CA ARG A 176 -10.42 -4.07 3.25
C ARG A 176 -11.22 -4.83 2.20
N ILE A 177 -12.46 -4.43 2.00
CA ILE A 177 -13.33 -5.06 0.98
C ILE A 177 -12.75 -4.91 -0.43
N ALA A 178 -12.02 -3.84 -0.73
CA ALA A 178 -11.36 -3.66 -2.03
C ALA A 178 -10.34 -4.77 -2.34
N GLU A 179 -9.56 -5.23 -1.36
CA GLU A 179 -8.69 -6.40 -1.52
C GLU A 179 -9.50 -7.66 -1.84
N ILE A 180 -10.64 -7.85 -1.20
CA ILE A 180 -11.49 -9.03 -1.41
C ILE A 180 -12.03 -9.07 -2.84
N TYR A 181 -12.41 -7.92 -3.41
CA TYR A 181 -12.78 -7.83 -4.83
C TYR A 181 -11.63 -8.24 -5.75
N LEU A 182 -10.41 -7.83 -5.43
CA LEU A 182 -9.22 -8.20 -6.20
C LEU A 182 -8.85 -9.69 -6.04
N ILE A 183 -9.06 -10.26 -4.86
CA ILE A 183 -8.92 -11.71 -4.65
C ILE A 183 -9.94 -12.47 -5.50
N ALA A 184 -11.20 -12.03 -5.51
CA ALA A 184 -12.25 -12.65 -6.31
C ALA A 184 -11.94 -12.56 -7.81
N ALA A 185 -11.49 -11.39 -8.30
CA ALA A 185 -11.14 -11.20 -9.70
C ALA A 185 -9.98 -12.10 -10.13
N GLU A 186 -8.88 -12.11 -9.36
CA GLU A 186 -7.72 -12.94 -9.65
C GLU A 186 -8.03 -14.44 -9.57
N ALA A 187 -8.73 -14.87 -8.51
CA ALA A 187 -9.07 -16.25 -8.30
C ALA A 187 -10.03 -16.78 -9.39
N ALA A 188 -11.01 -15.99 -9.81
CA ALA A 188 -11.88 -16.31 -10.94
C ALA A 188 -11.07 -16.47 -12.24
N TYR A 189 -10.19 -15.51 -12.55
CA TYR A 189 -9.33 -15.58 -13.73
C TYR A 189 -8.48 -16.85 -13.76
N LYS A 190 -7.79 -17.14 -12.67
CA LYS A 190 -6.92 -18.31 -12.54
C LYS A 190 -7.70 -19.65 -12.57
N ASN A 191 -8.96 -19.62 -12.21
CA ASN A 191 -9.88 -20.77 -12.28
C ASN A 191 -10.58 -20.89 -13.66
N GLY A 192 -10.22 -20.06 -14.65
CA GLY A 192 -10.74 -20.07 -16.01
C GLY A 192 -12.06 -19.28 -16.20
N ASP A 193 -12.58 -18.64 -15.18
CA ASP A 193 -13.80 -17.84 -15.23
C ASP A 193 -13.50 -16.36 -15.49
N GLN A 194 -13.24 -16.04 -16.76
CA GLN A 194 -12.92 -14.67 -17.17
C GLN A 194 -14.13 -13.71 -17.02
N THR A 195 -15.34 -14.21 -17.09
CA THR A 195 -16.56 -13.39 -16.95
C THR A 195 -16.68 -12.83 -15.54
N ASN A 196 -16.55 -13.67 -14.54
CA ASN A 196 -16.57 -13.22 -13.15
C ASN A 196 -15.31 -12.42 -12.79
N ALA A 197 -14.14 -12.81 -13.32
CA ALA A 197 -12.90 -12.02 -13.14
C ALA A 197 -13.09 -10.56 -13.57
N LYS A 198 -13.62 -10.37 -14.79
CA LYS A 198 -13.95 -9.03 -15.31
C LYS A 198 -15.02 -8.33 -14.45
N THR A 199 -16.04 -9.04 -14.03
CA THR A 199 -17.13 -8.47 -13.23
C THR A 199 -16.64 -7.87 -11.92
N TYR A 200 -15.79 -8.57 -11.17
CA TYR A 200 -15.26 -8.07 -9.91
C TYR A 200 -14.24 -6.96 -10.09
N LEU A 201 -13.41 -7.05 -11.13
CA LEU A 201 -12.49 -5.99 -11.51
C LEU A 201 -13.24 -4.70 -11.87
N ASP A 202 -14.25 -4.79 -12.72
CA ASP A 202 -15.05 -3.63 -13.17
C ASP A 202 -15.82 -2.97 -12.02
N ARG A 203 -16.33 -3.76 -11.07
CA ARG A 203 -16.99 -3.20 -9.88
C ARG A 203 -16.04 -2.31 -9.07
N LEU A 204 -14.81 -2.78 -8.83
CA LEU A 204 -13.82 -1.98 -8.13
C LEU A 204 -13.45 -0.72 -8.94
N ARG A 205 -13.16 -0.88 -10.23
CA ARG A 205 -12.79 0.21 -11.13
C ARG A 205 -13.90 1.29 -11.21
N THR A 206 -15.15 0.87 -11.31
CA THR A 206 -16.30 1.78 -11.30
C THR A 206 -16.38 2.56 -9.98
N ALA A 207 -16.19 1.88 -8.85
CA ALA A 207 -16.15 2.54 -7.54
C ALA A 207 -14.96 3.51 -7.37
N ARG A 208 -13.94 3.42 -8.21
CA ARG A 208 -12.77 4.32 -8.24
C ARG A 208 -12.86 5.40 -9.34
N GLY A 209 -14.00 5.51 -10.03
CA GLY A 209 -14.26 6.56 -11.02
C GLY A 209 -13.70 6.29 -12.42
N ILE A 210 -13.12 5.11 -12.68
CA ILE A 210 -12.51 4.80 -14.00
C ILE A 210 -13.34 3.86 -14.88
N GLY A 211 -14.43 3.35 -14.35
CA GLY A 211 -15.40 2.57 -15.11
C GLY A 211 -14.89 1.24 -15.65
N SER A 212 -15.77 0.56 -16.36
CA SER A 212 -15.48 -0.66 -17.11
C SER A 212 -14.90 -0.32 -18.48
N VAL A 213 -13.96 -1.15 -18.94
CA VAL A 213 -13.37 -1.05 -20.29
C VAL A 213 -13.25 -2.43 -20.92
N THR A 214 -13.01 -2.46 -22.24
CA THR A 214 -12.61 -3.69 -22.90
C THR A 214 -11.13 -3.93 -22.63
N TYR A 215 -10.78 -5.08 -22.10
CA TYR A 215 -9.40 -5.44 -21.77
C TYR A 215 -8.77 -6.20 -22.92
N THR A 216 -7.61 -5.74 -23.39
CA THR A 216 -6.77 -6.49 -24.33
C THR A 216 -6.10 -7.65 -23.61
N ASP A 217 -5.67 -7.44 -22.38
CA ASP A 217 -5.11 -8.44 -21.47
C ASP A 217 -5.72 -8.28 -20.09
N LEU A 218 -6.71 -9.11 -19.79
CA LEU A 218 -7.41 -9.07 -18.48
C LEU A 218 -6.49 -9.42 -17.33
N TRP A 219 -5.50 -10.33 -17.55
CA TRP A 219 -4.56 -10.68 -16.49
C TRP A 219 -3.64 -9.53 -16.12
N ALA A 220 -3.06 -8.89 -17.10
CA ALA A 220 -2.22 -7.71 -16.88
C ALA A 220 -3.01 -6.60 -16.16
N GLU A 221 -4.29 -6.41 -16.52
CA GLU A 221 -5.10 -5.39 -15.87
C GLU A 221 -5.47 -5.74 -14.41
N ILE A 222 -5.71 -7.02 -14.09
CA ILE A 222 -5.87 -7.45 -12.69
C ILE A 222 -4.59 -7.16 -11.89
N GLN A 223 -3.42 -7.43 -12.45
CA GLN A 223 -2.14 -7.13 -11.80
C GLN A 223 -1.94 -5.62 -11.60
N ASN A 224 -2.27 -4.81 -12.62
CA ASN A 224 -2.20 -3.36 -12.55
C ASN A 224 -3.18 -2.79 -11.53
N GLU A 225 -4.40 -3.32 -11.48
CA GLU A 225 -5.41 -2.86 -10.51
C GLU A 225 -5.00 -3.20 -9.08
N ARG A 226 -4.41 -4.36 -8.84
CA ARG A 226 -3.84 -4.68 -7.53
C ARG A 226 -2.71 -3.72 -7.16
N ASN A 227 -1.87 -3.35 -8.13
CA ASN A 227 -0.80 -2.38 -7.91
C ASN A 227 -1.34 -0.98 -7.59
N ARG A 228 -2.39 -0.52 -8.30
CA ARG A 228 -3.06 0.77 -8.03
C ARG A 228 -3.76 0.79 -6.68
N GLU A 229 -4.61 -0.21 -6.42
CA GLU A 229 -5.49 -0.22 -5.24
C GLU A 229 -4.73 -0.49 -3.94
N LEU A 230 -3.82 -1.46 -3.95
CA LEU A 230 -3.09 -1.90 -2.77
C LEU A 230 -1.70 -1.25 -2.65
N ALA A 231 -1.45 -0.20 -3.44
CA ALA A 231 -0.22 0.58 -3.35
C ALA A 231 0.03 1.04 -1.92
N PHE A 232 1.28 0.95 -1.47
CA PHE A 232 1.76 1.41 -0.17
C PHE A 232 1.20 0.65 1.05
N GLU A 233 0.46 -0.45 0.83
CA GLU A 233 -0.08 -1.31 1.89
C GLU A 233 0.76 -2.59 2.13
N GLY A 234 1.94 -2.71 1.52
CA GLY A 234 2.86 -3.83 1.74
C GLY A 234 2.63 -5.08 0.88
N PHE A 235 1.64 -5.08 -0.04
CA PHE A 235 1.29 -6.27 -0.83
C PHE A 235 2.23 -6.58 -1.99
N ARG A 236 2.85 -5.55 -2.58
CA ARG A 236 3.50 -5.65 -3.90
C ARG A 236 4.59 -6.73 -3.98
N MET A 237 5.44 -6.85 -2.97
CA MET A 237 6.51 -7.86 -2.98
C MET A 237 5.95 -9.29 -2.96
N ALA A 238 4.90 -9.53 -2.17
CA ALA A 238 4.25 -10.84 -2.14
C ALA A 238 3.57 -11.17 -3.48
N ASP A 239 2.95 -10.19 -4.12
CA ASP A 239 2.32 -10.34 -5.44
C ASP A 239 3.36 -10.64 -6.52
N ILE A 240 4.45 -9.87 -6.60
CA ILE A 240 5.57 -10.11 -7.52
C ILE A 240 6.11 -11.54 -7.37
N LYS A 241 6.36 -11.97 -6.14
CA LYS A 241 6.89 -13.32 -5.85
C LYS A 241 5.94 -14.43 -6.30
N ARG A 242 4.67 -14.36 -5.91
CA ARG A 242 3.69 -15.41 -6.24
C ARG A 242 3.30 -15.45 -7.71
N TRP A 243 3.47 -14.34 -8.44
CA TRP A 243 3.30 -14.29 -9.89
C TRP A 243 4.57 -14.68 -10.66
N ASN A 244 5.65 -15.00 -9.96
CA ASN A 244 6.97 -15.29 -10.52
C ASN A 244 7.47 -14.16 -11.42
N LEU A 245 7.31 -12.93 -10.97
CA LEU A 245 7.82 -11.73 -11.64
C LEU A 245 9.13 -11.28 -11.00
N GLY A 246 9.92 -10.55 -11.77
CA GLY A 246 11.07 -9.81 -11.25
C GLY A 246 10.66 -8.45 -10.70
N VAL A 247 11.63 -7.76 -10.08
CA VAL A 247 11.50 -6.35 -9.73
C VAL A 247 12.20 -5.54 -10.82
N VAL A 248 11.44 -4.72 -11.51
CA VAL A 248 11.97 -3.72 -12.44
C VAL A 248 11.64 -2.36 -11.86
N ARG A 249 12.67 -1.57 -11.59
CA ARG A 249 12.47 -0.20 -11.13
C ARG A 249 12.13 0.67 -12.32
N GLY A 250 11.00 1.35 -12.23
CA GLY A 250 10.50 2.23 -13.29
C GLY A 250 11.28 3.54 -13.39
N THR A 251 10.87 4.36 -14.34
CA THR A 251 11.46 5.68 -14.62
C THR A 251 11.28 6.63 -13.43
N PRO A 252 12.34 7.26 -12.92
CA PRO A 252 12.20 8.25 -11.87
C PRO A 252 11.46 9.49 -12.37
N GLN A 253 10.65 10.11 -11.52
CA GLN A 253 9.97 11.38 -11.85
C GLN A 253 10.98 12.51 -12.09
N ASN A 254 12.05 12.52 -11.33
CA ASN A 254 13.16 13.46 -11.48
C ASN A 254 14.45 12.78 -11.01
N LEU A 255 15.35 12.52 -11.93
CA LEU A 255 16.60 11.80 -11.65
C LEU A 255 17.46 12.56 -10.62
N ASN A 256 17.54 13.88 -10.75
CA ASN A 256 18.36 14.71 -9.85
C ASN A 256 17.83 14.76 -8.40
N ALA A 257 16.54 14.42 -8.20
CA ALA A 257 15.96 14.33 -6.86
C ALA A 257 16.24 12.99 -6.17
N ILE A 258 16.61 11.95 -6.95
CA ILE A 258 16.67 10.57 -6.47
C ILE A 258 18.09 10.06 -6.32
N VAL A 259 19.01 10.56 -7.13
CA VAL A 259 20.41 10.15 -7.12
C VAL A 259 21.31 11.34 -6.82
N SER A 260 22.14 11.21 -5.78
CA SER A 260 23.17 12.18 -5.46
C SER A 260 24.35 12.13 -6.44
N ASP A 261 24.56 10.98 -7.06
CA ASP A 261 25.56 10.74 -8.09
C ASP A 261 24.87 10.17 -9.36
N PRO A 262 24.96 10.85 -10.51
CA PRO A 262 24.41 10.35 -11.78
C PRO A 262 24.99 9.00 -12.22
N ALA A 263 26.19 8.63 -11.73
CA ALA A 263 26.80 7.33 -11.97
C ALA A 263 26.15 6.20 -11.13
N ASP A 264 25.38 6.56 -10.10
CA ASP A 264 24.67 5.57 -9.27
C ASP A 264 23.53 4.92 -10.05
N GLN A 265 23.67 3.62 -10.29
CA GLN A 265 22.72 2.84 -11.09
C GLN A 265 21.58 2.20 -10.28
N TYR A 266 21.44 2.49 -9.00
CA TYR A 266 20.36 1.93 -8.17
C TYR A 266 18.96 2.27 -8.68
N HIS A 267 18.80 3.38 -9.39
CA HIS A 267 17.54 3.73 -10.05
C HIS A 267 17.20 2.81 -11.23
N GLN A 268 18.18 2.07 -11.78
CA GLN A 268 18.01 1.13 -12.88
C GLN A 268 17.92 -0.32 -12.40
N LEU A 269 17.69 -0.55 -11.11
CA LEU A 269 17.70 -1.88 -10.53
C LEU A 269 16.69 -2.80 -11.22
N ASN A 270 17.21 -3.89 -11.75
CA ASN A 270 16.43 -4.99 -12.29
C ASN A 270 16.83 -6.28 -11.58
N ILE A 271 15.90 -6.90 -10.88
CA ILE A 271 16.10 -8.19 -10.19
C ILE A 271 15.20 -9.20 -10.90
N PRO A 272 15.75 -10.16 -11.64
CA PRO A 272 14.93 -11.15 -12.34
C PRO A 272 14.15 -12.05 -11.37
N ALA A 273 13.08 -12.65 -11.88
CA ALA A 273 12.32 -13.64 -11.13
C ALA A 273 13.23 -14.78 -10.65
N GLY A 274 12.99 -15.27 -9.45
CA GLY A 274 13.78 -16.36 -8.84
C GLY A 274 15.17 -15.96 -8.35
N ASN A 275 15.57 -14.70 -8.49
CA ASN A 275 16.84 -14.23 -7.96
C ASN A 275 16.87 -14.35 -6.43
N TYR A 276 18.03 -14.72 -5.86
CA TYR A 276 18.20 -14.89 -4.41
C TYR A 276 17.82 -13.63 -3.61
N LYS A 277 18.02 -12.43 -4.16
CA LYS A 277 17.63 -11.14 -3.55
C LYS A 277 16.12 -10.98 -3.34
N MET A 278 15.30 -11.85 -3.91
CA MET A 278 13.86 -11.90 -3.64
C MET A 278 13.53 -12.54 -2.28
N VAL A 279 14.52 -13.11 -1.60
CA VAL A 279 14.41 -13.68 -0.25
C VAL A 279 15.32 -12.89 0.68
N TRP A 280 14.84 -12.53 1.86
CA TRP A 280 15.66 -11.84 2.85
C TRP A 280 16.78 -12.74 3.36
N PRO A 281 17.98 -12.21 3.64
CA PRO A 281 19.01 -12.95 4.35
C PRO A 281 18.53 -13.25 5.77
N LEU A 282 19.01 -14.35 6.32
CA LEU A 282 18.90 -14.59 7.76
C LEU A 282 19.82 -13.59 8.49
N PRO A 283 19.36 -12.98 9.60
CA PRO A 283 20.22 -12.09 10.37
C PRO A 283 21.49 -12.80 10.82
N PRO A 284 22.67 -12.19 10.66
CA PRO A 284 23.92 -12.81 11.09
C PRO A 284 23.93 -13.20 12.57
N SER A 285 23.26 -12.42 13.42
CA SER A 285 23.09 -12.71 14.84
C SER A 285 22.37 -14.05 15.09
N ASP A 286 21.34 -14.35 14.29
CA ASP A 286 20.54 -15.56 14.45
C ASP A 286 21.36 -16.80 14.03
N ILE A 287 22.14 -16.68 12.95
CA ILE A 287 23.05 -17.72 12.49
C ILE A 287 24.13 -18.00 13.55
N LEU A 288 24.71 -16.95 14.13
CA LEU A 288 25.72 -17.07 15.17
C LEU A 288 25.17 -17.67 16.46
N TYR A 289 23.96 -17.30 16.86
CA TYR A 289 23.31 -17.83 18.05
C TYR A 289 23.02 -19.35 17.95
N GLU A 290 22.70 -19.82 16.74
CA GLU A 290 22.39 -21.20 16.45
C GLU A 290 23.61 -22.04 16.00
N GLN A 291 24.83 -21.45 16.03
CA GLN A 291 26.07 -22.21 15.78
C GLN A 291 26.21 -23.37 16.78
N GLY A 292 26.12 -24.60 16.24
CA GLY A 292 26.13 -25.81 17.03
C GLY A 292 24.79 -26.54 17.04
N LYS A 293 23.71 -25.93 16.62
CA LYS A 293 22.46 -26.62 16.29
C LYS A 293 22.47 -26.93 14.79
N ALA A 294 22.39 -28.21 14.45
CA ALA A 294 22.54 -28.69 13.09
C ALA A 294 21.72 -27.87 12.05
N ASN A 295 22.40 -27.39 11.02
CA ASN A 295 21.87 -26.95 9.74
C ASN A 295 21.31 -25.51 9.60
N TRP A 296 21.60 -24.59 10.48
CA TRP A 296 21.32 -23.16 10.18
C TRP A 296 22.36 -22.61 9.23
N GLN A 297 21.98 -22.49 7.97
CA GLN A 297 22.79 -21.90 6.92
C GLN A 297 22.08 -20.66 6.36
N GLN A 298 22.87 -19.72 5.91
CA GLN A 298 22.34 -18.55 5.19
C GLN A 298 21.55 -19.00 3.95
N ASN A 299 20.53 -18.22 3.58
CA ASN A 299 19.84 -18.41 2.32
C ASN A 299 20.83 -18.39 1.15
N PRO A 300 20.68 -19.28 0.15
CA PRO A 300 21.60 -19.35 -0.97
C PRO A 300 21.80 -18.00 -1.65
N GLY A 301 23.07 -17.63 -1.87
CA GLY A 301 23.45 -16.39 -2.55
C GLY A 301 23.73 -15.18 -1.64
N TRP A 302 23.42 -15.32 -0.33
CA TRP A 302 23.74 -14.29 0.66
C TRP A 302 25.05 -14.59 1.41
#